data_0ef4f07fa15a386763e43d5cc8423957
#
_entry.id   0ef4f07fa15a386763e43d5cc8423957
#
_cell.length_a   1.000
_cell.length_b   1.000
_cell.length_c   1.000
_cell.angle_alpha   90.00
_cell.angle_beta   90.00
_cell.angle_gamma   90.00
#
_symmetry.space_group_name_H-M   'P 1'
#
loop_
_entity.id
_entity.type
_entity.pdbx_description
1 polymer ?
#
loop_
_entity_poly.entity_id
_entity_poly.type
_entity_poly.pdbx_seq_one_letter_code
_entity_poly.pdbx_strand_id
1 'polypeptide(L)'
;MNTVEEAKNVVDAGKFAPIGERGMATSRQGYGVNDYFLKANDESLLIVLIEDIKAVENLDEILKVDHIDVFFVAPNDLASTMGYIGRSTDKVVQNVIDETLLNISKSGRISGALVTNQNVEHYKSLGVKFFATNITPWVTSGFKEFSDKLGD
;
A
#
# COMPACT_ATOMS: atom_id res chain seq x y z
N MET A 1 1.48 10.06 3.83
CA MET A 1 1.37 10.98 2.68
C MET A 1 -0.04 11.57 2.68
N ASN A 2 -0.16 12.91 2.79
CA ASN A 2 -1.43 13.57 3.07
C ASN A 2 -1.82 14.65 2.06
N THR A 3 -0.88 15.07 1.22
CA THR A 3 -1.09 16.17 0.26
C THR A 3 -0.52 15.84 -1.12
N VAL A 4 -0.95 16.60 -2.13
CA VAL A 4 -0.41 16.53 -3.51
C VAL A 4 1.08 16.84 -3.55
N GLU A 5 1.53 17.81 -2.73
CA GLU A 5 2.94 18.18 -2.66
C GLU A 5 3.77 17.02 -2.12
N GLU A 6 3.33 16.38 -1.04
CA GLU A 6 3.98 15.18 -0.52
C GLU A 6 4.00 14.04 -1.55
N ALA A 7 2.91 13.85 -2.31
CA ALA A 7 2.85 12.86 -3.37
C ALA A 7 3.88 13.13 -4.48
N LYS A 8 4.04 14.38 -4.91
CA LYS A 8 5.08 14.79 -5.87
C LYS A 8 6.48 14.56 -5.31
N ASN A 9 6.73 14.95 -4.05
CA ASN A 9 8.01 14.72 -3.40
C ASN A 9 8.38 13.23 -3.31
N VAL A 10 7.38 12.35 -3.16
CA VAL A 10 7.60 10.89 -3.19
C VAL A 10 8.05 10.44 -4.59
N VAL A 11 7.45 10.97 -5.65
CA VAL A 11 7.86 10.68 -7.04
C VAL A 11 9.28 11.18 -7.28
N ASP A 12 9.59 12.43 -6.88
CA ASP A 12 10.92 13.02 -7.04
C ASP A 12 11.99 12.19 -6.32
N ALA A 13 11.70 11.73 -5.11
CA ALA A 13 12.63 10.89 -4.34
C ALA A 13 12.72 9.44 -4.86
N GLY A 14 11.65 8.92 -5.46
CA GLY A 14 11.52 7.51 -5.87
C GLY A 14 11.99 7.20 -7.27
N LYS A 15 11.91 8.15 -8.19
CA LYS A 15 12.22 7.97 -9.61
C LYS A 15 13.47 8.74 -10.01
N PHE A 16 14.24 8.20 -10.97
CA PHE A 16 15.40 8.88 -11.56
C PHE A 16 14.96 9.92 -12.62
N ALA A 17 15.84 10.85 -12.93
CA ALA A 17 15.62 11.78 -14.04
C ALA A 17 15.26 11.02 -15.35
N PRO A 18 14.39 11.55 -16.21
CA PRO A 18 13.76 12.88 -16.13
C PRO A 18 12.45 12.91 -15.30
N ILE A 19 12.01 11.80 -14.69
CA ILE A 19 10.73 11.70 -13.98
C ILE A 19 10.84 12.30 -12.57
N GLY A 20 11.95 12.06 -11.88
CA GLY A 20 12.22 12.54 -10.54
C GLY A 20 13.69 12.91 -10.36
N GLU A 21 14.10 13.10 -9.11
CA GLU A 21 15.43 13.56 -8.71
C GLU A 21 16.20 12.53 -7.86
N ARG A 22 15.79 11.24 -7.91
CA ARG A 22 16.45 10.20 -7.16
C ARG A 22 17.95 10.20 -7.45
N GLY A 23 18.78 10.24 -6.41
CA GLY A 23 20.23 10.20 -6.51
C GLY A 23 20.72 8.90 -7.14
N MET A 24 21.73 8.99 -8.03
CA MET A 24 22.33 7.85 -8.73
C MET A 24 23.30 7.03 -7.85
N ALA A 25 23.38 7.29 -6.53
CA ALA A 25 24.20 6.46 -5.65
C ALA A 25 23.77 4.99 -5.80
N THR A 26 24.74 4.15 -6.09
CA THR A 26 24.54 2.74 -6.46
C THR A 26 23.69 2.00 -5.44
N SER A 27 22.49 1.68 -5.85
CA SER A 27 21.68 0.70 -5.14
C SER A 27 22.23 -0.71 -5.44
N ARG A 28 22.11 -1.62 -4.48
CA ARG A 28 22.52 -3.04 -4.67
C ARG A 28 21.83 -3.67 -5.88
N GLN A 29 20.64 -3.20 -6.26
CA GLN A 29 19.90 -3.69 -7.42
C GLN A 29 20.61 -3.41 -8.75
N GLY A 30 21.47 -2.40 -8.79
CA GLY A 30 22.23 -2.07 -10.02
C GLY A 30 23.50 -2.90 -10.22
N TYR A 31 23.94 -3.68 -9.23
CA TYR A 31 25.16 -4.47 -9.36
C TYR A 31 25.00 -5.60 -10.38
N GLY A 32 25.84 -5.57 -11.42
CA GLY A 32 25.84 -6.58 -12.49
C GLY A 32 24.66 -6.47 -13.46
N VAL A 33 23.84 -5.42 -13.36
CA VAL A 33 22.73 -5.15 -14.27
C VAL A 33 23.15 -4.11 -15.30
N ASN A 34 23.26 -4.53 -16.56
CA ASN A 34 23.52 -3.60 -17.66
C ASN A 34 22.32 -2.65 -17.84
N ASP A 35 22.63 -1.39 -18.09
CA ASP A 35 21.62 -0.35 -18.36
C ASP A 35 20.58 -0.16 -17.24
N TYR A 36 20.98 -0.48 -15.98
CA TYR A 36 20.09 -0.39 -14.81
C TYR A 36 19.33 0.95 -14.75
N PHE A 37 20.03 2.08 -14.86
CA PHE A 37 19.41 3.39 -14.73
C PHE A 37 18.44 3.73 -15.87
N LEU A 38 18.60 3.11 -17.05
CA LEU A 38 17.67 3.31 -18.18
C LEU A 38 16.35 2.56 -17.99
N LYS A 39 16.34 1.53 -17.15
CA LYS A 39 15.18 0.66 -16.90
C LYS A 39 14.56 0.87 -15.52
N ALA A 40 15.31 1.41 -14.59
CA ALA A 40 14.94 1.44 -13.17
C ALA A 40 13.62 2.17 -12.90
N ASN A 41 13.29 3.21 -13.67
CA ASN A 41 12.03 3.92 -13.52
C ASN A 41 10.81 3.04 -13.89
N ASP A 42 10.97 2.18 -14.91
CA ASP A 42 9.89 1.28 -15.36
C ASP A 42 9.79 0.03 -14.49
N GLU A 43 10.91 -0.44 -13.96
CA GLU A 43 10.99 -1.65 -13.14
C GLU A 43 10.80 -1.40 -11.64
N SER A 44 10.83 -0.14 -11.18
CA SER A 44 10.64 0.22 -9.77
C SER A 44 9.18 0.51 -9.45
N LEU A 45 8.63 -0.26 -8.53
CA LEU A 45 7.28 -0.07 -8.01
C LEU A 45 7.28 1.00 -6.90
N LEU A 46 6.51 2.09 -7.09
CA LEU A 46 6.34 3.16 -6.12
C LEU A 46 4.97 3.02 -5.43
N ILE A 47 5.01 2.64 -4.16
CA ILE A 47 3.83 2.43 -3.33
C ILE A 47 3.74 3.54 -2.30
N VAL A 48 2.59 4.20 -2.19
CA VAL A 48 2.32 5.21 -1.17
C VAL A 48 1.25 4.72 -0.18
N LEU A 49 1.37 5.13 1.08
CA LEU A 49 0.41 4.80 2.12
C LEU A 49 -0.65 5.90 2.25
N ILE A 50 -1.91 5.49 2.21
CA ILE A 50 -3.09 6.27 2.58
C ILE A 50 -3.48 5.81 3.99
N GLU A 51 -3.02 6.54 5.01
CA GLU A 51 -3.07 6.14 6.41
C GLU A 51 -3.46 7.28 7.36
N ASP A 52 -3.84 8.41 6.80
CA ASP A 52 -4.32 9.58 7.53
C ASP A 52 -5.65 10.05 6.92
N ILE A 53 -6.58 10.46 7.77
CA ILE A 53 -7.86 10.98 7.30
C ILE A 53 -7.71 12.17 6.35
N LYS A 54 -6.65 12.98 6.52
CA LYS A 54 -6.31 14.07 5.60
C LYS A 54 -5.95 13.58 4.19
N ALA A 55 -5.32 12.40 4.09
CA ALA A 55 -5.05 11.79 2.79
C ALA A 55 -6.34 11.35 2.11
N VAL A 56 -7.31 10.86 2.88
CA VAL A 56 -8.65 10.50 2.37
C VAL A 56 -9.40 11.74 1.90
N GLU A 57 -9.36 12.84 2.66
CA GLU A 57 -9.99 14.12 2.30
C GLU A 57 -9.39 14.72 1.02
N ASN A 58 -8.10 14.52 0.77
CA ASN A 58 -7.36 15.01 -0.41
C ASN A 58 -7.22 13.98 -1.53
N LEU A 59 -7.89 12.83 -1.43
CA LEU A 59 -7.64 11.66 -2.26
C LEU A 59 -7.75 11.97 -3.76
N ASP A 60 -8.79 12.66 -4.18
CA ASP A 60 -9.05 12.96 -5.60
C ASP A 60 -7.91 13.74 -6.26
N GLU A 61 -7.29 14.65 -5.53
CA GLU A 61 -6.16 15.44 -6.02
C GLU A 61 -4.86 14.64 -5.96
N ILE A 62 -4.67 13.82 -4.93
CA ILE A 62 -3.53 12.92 -4.80
C ILE A 62 -3.50 11.90 -5.93
N LEU A 63 -4.64 11.35 -6.33
CA LEU A 63 -4.76 10.36 -7.40
C LEU A 63 -4.39 10.91 -8.79
N LYS A 64 -4.33 12.24 -8.98
CA LYS A 64 -3.88 12.88 -10.22
C LYS A 64 -2.36 12.90 -10.38
N VAL A 65 -1.60 12.61 -9.32
CA VAL A 65 -0.14 12.58 -9.40
C VAL A 65 0.32 11.32 -10.14
N ASP A 66 1.04 11.52 -11.23
CA ASP A 66 1.57 10.41 -12.04
C ASP A 66 2.74 9.71 -11.36
N HIS A 67 3.14 8.55 -11.93
CA HIS A 67 4.29 7.74 -11.50
C HIS A 67 4.21 7.14 -10.09
N ILE A 68 3.02 7.15 -9.47
CA ILE A 68 2.71 6.36 -8.29
C ILE A 68 1.97 5.11 -8.76
N ASP A 69 2.52 3.94 -8.47
CA ASP A 69 1.99 2.67 -8.98
C ASP A 69 0.84 2.15 -8.12
N VAL A 70 0.96 2.26 -6.79
CA VAL A 70 -0.03 1.72 -5.85
C VAL A 70 -0.35 2.74 -4.75
N PHE A 71 -1.63 2.92 -4.49
CA PHE A 71 -2.16 3.65 -3.34
C PHE A 71 -2.66 2.64 -2.32
N PHE A 72 -1.86 2.42 -1.28
CA PHE A 72 -2.11 1.37 -0.29
C PHE A 72 -2.80 1.95 0.95
N VAL A 73 -3.98 1.44 1.28
CA VAL A 73 -4.71 1.87 2.48
C VAL A 73 -4.24 1.07 3.69
N ALA A 74 -3.68 1.78 4.69
CA ALA A 74 -3.17 1.20 5.93
C ALA A 74 -4.21 1.35 7.06
N PRO A 75 -4.94 0.27 7.44
CA PRO A 75 -6.15 0.39 8.25
C PRO A 75 -5.92 0.85 9.69
N ASN A 76 -4.79 0.46 10.31
CA ASN A 76 -4.54 0.76 11.72
C ASN A 76 -4.17 2.23 11.95
N ASP A 77 -3.32 2.77 11.08
CA ASP A 77 -2.89 4.16 11.18
C ASP A 77 -4.02 5.10 10.76
N LEU A 78 -4.79 4.73 9.73
CA LEU A 78 -6.00 5.45 9.37
C LEU A 78 -7.01 5.47 10.53
N ALA A 79 -7.27 4.34 11.18
CA ALA A 79 -8.14 4.28 12.36
C ALA A 79 -7.62 5.21 13.49
N SER A 80 -6.30 5.23 13.71
CA SER A 80 -5.67 6.10 14.70
C SER A 80 -5.94 7.58 14.42
N THR A 81 -5.75 8.04 13.19
CA THR A 81 -5.98 9.44 12.80
C THR A 81 -7.46 9.84 12.81
N MET A 82 -8.36 8.88 12.63
CA MET A 82 -9.80 9.05 12.81
C MET A 82 -10.24 9.09 14.28
N GLY A 83 -9.32 8.87 15.26
CA GLY A 83 -9.65 8.78 16.69
C GLY A 83 -10.14 7.41 17.14
N TYR A 84 -9.94 6.37 16.34
CA TYR A 84 -10.32 4.97 16.61
C TYR A 84 -9.08 4.08 16.85
N ILE A 85 -8.12 4.55 17.65
CA ILE A 85 -6.88 3.81 17.93
C ILE A 85 -7.17 2.38 18.44
N GLY A 86 -6.54 1.38 17.81
CA GLY A 86 -6.74 -0.05 18.12
C GLY A 86 -8.11 -0.61 17.71
N ARG A 87 -8.93 0.15 16.98
CA ARG A 87 -10.30 -0.19 16.59
C ARG A 87 -10.52 -0.12 15.08
N SER A 88 -9.53 -0.56 14.32
CA SER A 88 -9.60 -0.55 12.84
C SER A 88 -10.73 -1.41 12.27
N THR A 89 -11.29 -2.33 13.07
CA THR A 89 -12.43 -3.18 12.67
C THR A 89 -13.80 -2.54 12.94
N ASP A 90 -13.86 -1.36 13.56
CA ASP A 90 -15.11 -0.66 13.78
C ASP A 90 -15.78 -0.32 12.44
N LYS A 91 -17.11 -0.45 12.38
CA LYS A 91 -17.88 -0.26 11.15
C LYS A 91 -17.65 1.13 10.50
N VAL A 92 -17.49 2.17 11.32
CA VAL A 92 -17.21 3.52 10.82
C VAL A 92 -15.87 3.57 10.09
N VAL A 93 -14.84 2.95 10.65
CA VAL A 93 -13.50 2.89 10.04
C VAL A 93 -13.52 2.03 8.78
N GLN A 94 -14.14 0.85 8.85
CA GLN A 94 -14.27 -0.05 7.70
C GLN A 94 -15.00 0.61 6.52
N ASN A 95 -16.05 1.39 6.76
CA ASN A 95 -16.74 2.13 5.71
C ASN A 95 -15.78 3.13 5.01
N VAL A 96 -14.96 3.86 5.77
CA VAL A 96 -13.99 4.80 5.19
C VAL A 96 -12.92 4.05 4.38
N ILE A 97 -12.43 2.92 4.88
CA ILE A 97 -11.47 2.07 4.15
C ILE A 97 -12.08 1.59 2.83
N ASP A 98 -13.29 1.04 2.88
CA ASP A 98 -13.98 0.49 1.71
C ASP A 98 -14.25 1.57 0.65
N GLU A 99 -14.74 2.73 1.06
CA GLU A 99 -14.97 3.88 0.17
C GLU A 99 -13.65 4.38 -0.44
N THR A 100 -12.58 4.46 0.34
CA THR A 100 -11.25 4.88 -0.14
C THR A 100 -10.71 3.90 -1.18
N LEU A 101 -10.73 2.60 -0.90
CA LEU A 101 -10.29 1.55 -1.84
C LEU A 101 -11.11 1.57 -3.13
N LEU A 102 -12.43 1.72 -3.01
CA LEU A 102 -13.33 1.79 -4.15
C LEU A 102 -13.08 3.04 -5.01
N ASN A 103 -12.84 4.19 -4.41
CA ASN A 103 -12.55 5.46 -5.11
C ASN A 103 -11.22 5.37 -5.86
N ILE A 104 -10.16 4.82 -5.23
CA ILE A 104 -8.89 4.57 -5.91
C ILE A 104 -9.11 3.64 -7.12
N SER A 105 -9.84 2.54 -6.94
CA SER A 105 -10.10 1.59 -8.02
C SER A 105 -10.91 2.20 -9.16
N LYS A 106 -11.95 3.01 -8.85
CA LYS A 106 -12.78 3.71 -9.85
C LYS A 106 -12.03 4.78 -10.62
N SER A 107 -11.02 5.40 -10.02
CA SER A 107 -10.16 6.39 -10.72
C SER A 107 -9.25 5.75 -11.77
N GLY A 108 -9.22 4.42 -11.88
CA GLY A 108 -8.31 3.67 -12.74
C GLY A 108 -6.93 3.41 -12.15
N ARG A 109 -6.67 3.90 -10.92
CA ARG A 109 -5.40 3.66 -10.20
C ARG A 109 -5.46 2.30 -9.48
N ILE A 110 -4.29 1.79 -9.08
CA ILE A 110 -4.20 0.53 -8.35
C ILE A 110 -4.35 0.79 -6.86
N SER A 111 -5.43 0.27 -6.28
CA SER A 111 -5.61 0.21 -4.84
C SER A 111 -4.89 -0.97 -4.22
N GLY A 112 -4.29 -0.76 -3.04
CA GLY A 112 -3.63 -1.78 -2.24
C GLY A 112 -4.24 -1.89 -0.85
N ALA A 113 -4.23 -3.11 -0.29
CA ALA A 113 -4.75 -3.36 1.05
C ALA A 113 -3.99 -4.47 1.78
N LEU A 114 -3.98 -4.37 3.12
CA LEU A 114 -3.55 -5.46 3.99
C LEU A 114 -4.69 -6.48 4.11
N VAL A 115 -4.42 -7.72 3.72
CA VAL A 115 -5.45 -8.76 3.65
C VAL A 115 -5.18 -9.93 4.59
N THR A 116 -6.27 -10.56 4.97
CA THR A 116 -6.34 -11.83 5.70
C THR A 116 -7.26 -12.79 4.96
N ASN A 117 -7.31 -14.06 5.38
CA ASN A 117 -8.28 -15.02 4.83
C ASN A 117 -9.73 -14.55 4.97
N GLN A 118 -10.04 -13.70 5.95
CA GLN A 118 -11.41 -13.24 6.22
C GLN A 118 -11.85 -12.07 5.31
N ASN A 119 -10.92 -11.20 4.87
CA ASN A 119 -11.27 -9.97 4.16
C ASN A 119 -10.83 -9.91 2.70
N VAL A 120 -10.01 -10.86 2.23
CA VAL A 120 -9.44 -10.83 0.88
C VAL A 120 -10.51 -10.82 -0.23
N GLU A 121 -11.55 -11.63 -0.10
CA GLU A 121 -12.65 -11.68 -1.09
C GLU A 121 -13.45 -10.37 -1.10
N HIS A 122 -13.68 -9.78 0.07
CA HIS A 122 -14.34 -8.48 0.18
C HIS A 122 -13.54 -7.40 -0.55
N TYR A 123 -12.25 -7.25 -0.24
CA TYR A 123 -11.42 -6.24 -0.90
C TYR A 123 -11.22 -6.50 -2.40
N LYS A 124 -11.13 -7.75 -2.81
CA LYS A 124 -11.14 -8.11 -4.23
C LYS A 124 -12.42 -7.63 -4.94
N SER A 125 -13.59 -7.74 -4.27
CA SER A 125 -14.85 -7.25 -4.81
C SER A 125 -14.91 -5.72 -4.97
N LEU A 126 -14.11 -4.96 -4.18
CA LEU A 126 -13.95 -3.50 -4.32
C LEU A 126 -12.97 -3.10 -5.44
N GLY A 127 -12.37 -4.07 -6.14
CA GLY A 127 -11.43 -3.82 -7.22
C GLY A 127 -9.98 -3.66 -6.79
N VAL A 128 -9.63 -4.03 -5.55
CA VAL A 128 -8.25 -4.04 -5.07
C VAL A 128 -7.41 -5.00 -5.91
N LYS A 129 -6.21 -4.55 -6.32
CA LYS A 129 -5.29 -5.33 -7.16
C LYS A 129 -3.93 -5.60 -6.51
N PHE A 130 -3.56 -4.85 -5.48
CA PHE A 130 -2.32 -5.05 -4.75
C PHE A 130 -2.62 -5.54 -3.32
N PHE A 131 -2.17 -6.75 -3.00
CA PHE A 131 -2.45 -7.39 -1.71
C PHE A 131 -1.17 -7.60 -0.93
N ALA A 132 -1.12 -7.07 0.29
CA ALA A 132 -0.09 -7.42 1.26
C ALA A 132 -0.71 -8.31 2.34
N THR A 133 0.07 -9.22 2.90
CA THR A 133 -0.38 -10.09 3.99
C THR A 133 0.75 -10.42 4.95
N ASN A 134 0.39 -10.76 6.19
CA ASN A 134 1.34 -11.22 7.19
C ASN A 134 1.39 -12.75 7.19
N ILE A 135 2.58 -13.32 7.00
CA ILE A 135 2.78 -14.77 6.99
C ILE A 135 2.67 -15.39 8.40
N THR A 136 2.93 -14.61 9.46
CA THR A 136 2.98 -15.11 10.85
C THR A 136 1.74 -15.90 11.27
N PRO A 137 0.49 -15.46 11.01
CA PRO A 137 -0.69 -16.24 11.38
C PRO A 137 -0.73 -17.63 10.75
N TRP A 138 -0.29 -17.77 9.51
CA TRP A 138 -0.25 -19.07 8.81
C TRP A 138 0.80 -20.00 9.39
N VAL A 139 1.99 -19.48 9.67
CA VAL A 139 3.07 -20.24 10.30
C VAL A 139 2.65 -20.70 11.71
N THR A 140 2.12 -19.78 12.51
CA THR A 140 1.63 -20.10 13.87
C THR A 140 0.50 -21.14 13.86
N SER A 141 -0.45 -20.99 12.94
CA SER A 141 -1.55 -21.95 12.77
C SER A 141 -1.03 -23.34 12.39
N GLY A 142 -0.08 -23.41 11.43
CA GLY A 142 0.51 -24.68 11.03
C GLY A 142 1.29 -25.37 12.15
N PHE A 143 2.08 -24.61 12.92
CA PHE A 143 2.77 -25.15 14.09
C PHE A 143 1.79 -25.63 15.17
N LYS A 144 0.74 -24.87 15.44
CA LYS A 144 -0.29 -25.26 16.41
C LYS A 144 -0.98 -26.55 15.96
N GLU A 145 -1.43 -26.65 14.72
CA GLU A 145 -2.05 -27.87 14.19
C GLU A 145 -1.13 -29.09 14.32
N PHE A 146 0.17 -28.91 14.09
CA PHE A 146 1.16 -29.98 14.22
C PHE A 146 1.36 -30.38 15.69
N SER A 147 1.48 -29.42 16.61
CA SER A 147 1.62 -29.65 18.06
C SER A 147 0.40 -30.40 18.61
N ASP A 148 -0.81 -29.96 18.27
CA ASP A 148 -2.07 -30.60 18.67
C ASP A 148 -2.14 -32.08 18.23
N LYS A 149 -1.51 -32.46 17.11
CA LYS A 149 -1.42 -33.86 16.63
C LYS A 149 -0.38 -34.70 17.39
N LEU A 150 0.61 -34.06 18.01
CA LEU A 150 1.62 -34.77 18.83
C LEU A 150 1.08 -35.13 20.21
N GLY A 151 0.00 -34.52 20.67
CA GLY A 151 -0.68 -34.87 21.91
C GLY A 151 0.07 -34.40 23.16
N ASP A 152 0.21 -33.10 23.35
CA ASP A 152 0.59 -32.48 24.63
C ASP A 152 -0.62 -32.38 25.57
#